data_66b184b4cdf81a9bc4cbd15b8ec60b27
#
_entry.id   66b184b4cdf81a9bc4cbd15b8ec60b27
#
_cell.length_a   1.000
_cell.length_b   1.000
_cell.length_c   1.000
_cell.angle_alpha   90.00
_cell.angle_beta   90.00
_cell.angle_gamma   90.00
#
_symmetry.space_group_name_H-M   'P 1'
#
loop_
_entity.id
_entity.type
_entity.pdbx_description
1 polymer ?
#
loop_
_entity_poly.entity_id
_entity_poly.type
_entity_poly.pdbx_seq_one_letter_code
_entity_poly.pdbx_strand_id
1 'polypeptide(L)'
;AFKDAIKVITKDNNEEIVISDKSLNIYDIVCNSNSLIIATENKVVSYDLASKKYSEIVTSLPNKGLNNKTKILLNGENLYITIGSNTNAGIVNEGNKNEDIPSFEWISTGIGYKGIYGFAKFGQEIRKGEKIKESDFSNASILKYNLNTGKCITYATGIRNVEGLDTNSRGEITAIVGGMEEEGLRSVKDDVDYIYDIKEKAWYGWPDFSGGDQITSPRFSDGTNKLSYIIENHPTEVPLPPRYQHDKLKALNGLAIDSEGKCFPKDTVIFADNKDHYIYVLTEIGTSKQIVSLNENSFIEKIRYNDSSIYFLDNKDGCIYKIQGQIKDGRFNLPNVIWIFIVIFIMTIIMIIIYKIYNKK
;
A
#
# COMPACT_ATOMS: atom_id res chain seq x y z
N ALA A 1 3.05 -0.69 -18.57
CA ALA A 1 4.46 -0.35 -18.80
C ALA A 1 5.31 -1.61 -18.74
N PHE A 2 6.42 -1.60 -19.46
CA PHE A 2 7.49 -2.59 -19.41
C PHE A 2 8.69 -1.95 -18.71
N LYS A 3 9.73 -2.72 -18.45
CA LYS A 3 10.92 -2.23 -17.76
C LYS A 3 11.60 -1.05 -18.49
N ASP A 4 11.58 -1.04 -19.80
CA ASP A 4 12.27 -0.07 -20.69
C ASP A 4 11.33 0.60 -21.71
N ALA A 5 10.01 0.35 -21.63
CA ALA A 5 9.05 0.89 -22.57
C ALA A 5 7.67 1.12 -21.97
N ILE A 6 6.96 2.10 -22.47
CA ILE A 6 5.54 2.33 -22.20
C ILE A 6 4.78 2.24 -23.51
N LYS A 7 3.77 1.37 -23.53
CA LYS A 7 2.85 1.24 -24.64
C LYS A 7 1.45 1.68 -24.22
N VAL A 8 0.71 2.22 -25.15
CA VAL A 8 -0.71 2.51 -25.05
C VAL A 8 -1.47 1.52 -25.92
N ILE A 9 -2.55 0.97 -25.37
CA ILE A 9 -3.52 0.19 -26.13
C ILE A 9 -4.71 1.10 -26.38
N THR A 10 -5.00 1.37 -27.66
CA THR A 10 -6.13 2.22 -28.06
C THR A 10 -7.45 1.45 -27.92
N LYS A 11 -8.59 2.16 -28.03
CA LYS A 11 -9.94 1.53 -28.00
C LYS A 11 -10.13 0.48 -29.12
N ASP A 12 -9.40 0.62 -30.22
CA ASP A 12 -9.44 -0.29 -31.36
C ASP A 12 -8.43 -1.44 -31.24
N ASN A 13 -7.87 -1.67 -30.04
CA ASN A 13 -6.84 -2.66 -29.73
C ASN A 13 -5.52 -2.49 -30.52
N ASN A 14 -5.25 -1.30 -31.04
CA ASN A 14 -3.94 -1.00 -31.61
C ASN A 14 -2.95 -0.68 -30.50
N GLU A 15 -1.73 -1.21 -30.60
CA GLU A 15 -0.62 -0.89 -29.70
C GLU A 15 0.23 0.25 -30.29
N GLU A 16 0.48 1.27 -29.48
CA GLU A 16 1.40 2.36 -29.80
C GLU A 16 2.49 2.47 -28.74
N ILE A 17 3.75 2.59 -29.18
CA ILE A 17 4.88 2.83 -28.27
C ILE A 17 4.95 4.32 -27.98
N VAL A 18 4.73 4.71 -26.74
CA VAL A 18 4.84 6.08 -26.25
C VAL A 18 6.27 6.42 -25.87
N ILE A 19 6.93 5.49 -25.18
CA ILE A 19 8.31 5.60 -24.72
C ILE A 19 9.01 4.28 -25.01
N SER A 20 10.23 4.37 -25.54
CA SER A 20 11.18 3.25 -25.64
C SER A 20 12.55 3.79 -25.28
N ASP A 21 13.01 3.47 -24.07
CA ASP A 21 14.28 3.96 -23.53
C ASP A 21 14.90 2.90 -22.61
N LYS A 22 15.95 2.26 -23.10
CA LYS A 22 16.67 1.20 -22.38
C LYS A 22 17.40 1.67 -21.12
N SER A 23 17.57 2.99 -20.95
CA SER A 23 18.16 3.55 -19.73
C SER A 23 17.16 3.68 -18.58
N LEU A 24 15.86 3.60 -18.88
CA LEU A 24 14.81 3.60 -17.86
C LEU A 24 14.66 2.19 -17.28
N ASN A 25 14.62 2.11 -15.96
CA ASN A 25 14.23 0.93 -15.23
C ASN A 25 12.89 1.25 -14.56
N ILE A 26 11.78 1.10 -15.30
CA ILE A 26 10.44 1.55 -14.89
C ILE A 26 9.87 0.58 -13.87
N TYR A 27 9.50 1.10 -12.70
CA TYR A 27 8.83 0.34 -11.62
C TYR A 27 7.34 0.64 -11.51
N ASP A 28 6.95 1.89 -11.71
CA ASP A 28 5.54 2.28 -11.66
C ASP A 28 5.27 3.51 -12.52
N ILE A 29 4.00 3.68 -12.94
CA ILE A 29 3.54 4.84 -13.71
C ILE A 29 2.19 5.32 -13.21
N VAL A 30 1.99 6.65 -13.27
CA VAL A 30 0.67 7.28 -13.16
C VAL A 30 0.52 8.34 -14.24
N CYS A 31 -0.72 8.56 -14.67
CA CYS A 31 -1.04 9.59 -15.66
C CYS A 31 -1.47 10.87 -14.96
N ASN A 32 -1.02 12.01 -15.46
CA ASN A 32 -1.46 13.33 -15.04
C ASN A 32 -1.79 14.15 -16.29
N SER A 33 -3.08 14.26 -16.62
CA SER A 33 -3.59 15.00 -17.79
C SER A 33 -2.75 14.79 -19.07
N ASN A 34 -1.72 15.60 -19.31
CA ASN A 34 -0.88 15.60 -20.50
C ASN A 34 0.51 14.98 -20.26
N SER A 35 0.77 14.38 -19.11
CA SER A 35 2.07 13.80 -18.78
C SER A 35 1.96 12.44 -18.13
N LEU A 36 3.02 11.64 -18.28
CA LEU A 36 3.24 10.41 -17.53
C LEU A 36 4.25 10.69 -16.43
N ILE A 37 3.90 10.37 -15.20
CA ILE A 37 4.86 10.36 -14.10
C ILE A 37 5.36 8.94 -13.97
N ILE A 38 6.69 8.78 -13.99
CA ILE A 38 7.38 7.48 -14.10
C ILE A 38 8.31 7.34 -12.91
N ALA A 39 8.10 6.30 -12.12
CA ALA A 39 9.03 5.89 -11.08
C ALA A 39 10.05 4.91 -11.67
N THR A 40 11.33 5.19 -11.40
CA THR A 40 12.45 4.34 -11.75
C THR A 40 13.19 3.89 -10.49
N GLU A 41 14.31 3.21 -10.64
CA GLU A 41 15.10 2.70 -9.52
C GLU A 41 15.50 3.79 -8.50
N ASN A 42 15.95 4.94 -8.98
CA ASN A 42 16.52 5.98 -8.12
C ASN A 42 15.95 7.38 -8.33
N LYS A 43 14.94 7.53 -9.18
CA LYS A 43 14.31 8.82 -9.47
C LYS A 43 12.86 8.69 -9.91
N VAL A 44 12.14 9.79 -9.82
CA VAL A 44 10.81 9.98 -10.42
C VAL A 44 10.91 11.11 -11.44
N VAL A 45 10.40 10.85 -12.63
CA VAL A 45 10.41 11.81 -13.75
C VAL A 45 9.00 12.02 -14.28
N SER A 46 8.75 13.20 -14.84
CA SER A 46 7.58 13.49 -15.66
C SER A 46 7.97 13.47 -17.13
N TYR A 47 7.15 12.83 -17.94
CA TYR A 47 7.27 12.81 -19.40
C TYR A 47 6.08 13.53 -20.01
N ASP A 48 6.30 14.66 -20.63
CA ASP A 48 5.26 15.43 -21.32
C ASP A 48 4.92 14.79 -22.67
N LEU A 49 3.65 14.43 -22.86
CA LEU A 49 3.18 13.69 -24.05
C LEU A 49 3.22 14.52 -25.34
N ALA A 50 3.09 15.85 -25.24
CA ALA A 50 3.09 16.73 -26.40
C ALA A 50 4.51 17.05 -26.87
N SER A 51 5.37 17.49 -25.97
CA SER A 51 6.76 17.87 -26.30
C SER A 51 7.72 16.68 -26.35
N LYS A 52 7.32 15.51 -25.83
CA LYS A 52 8.13 14.29 -25.70
C LYS A 52 9.41 14.50 -24.89
N LYS A 53 9.36 15.38 -23.87
CA LYS A 53 10.50 15.70 -23.01
C LYS A 53 10.31 15.19 -21.59
N TYR A 54 11.43 14.81 -20.97
CA TYR A 54 11.49 14.48 -19.56
C TYR A 54 11.79 15.72 -18.72
N SER A 55 11.21 15.76 -17.52
CA SER A 55 11.62 16.63 -16.43
C SER A 55 11.74 15.81 -15.13
N GLU A 56 12.74 16.11 -14.32
CA GLU A 56 12.97 15.42 -13.07
C GLU A 56 12.06 15.97 -11.97
N ILE A 57 11.39 15.09 -11.25
CA ILE A 57 10.54 15.42 -10.09
C ILE A 57 11.33 15.21 -8.80
N VAL A 58 11.85 14.00 -8.60
CA VAL A 58 12.70 13.65 -7.47
C VAL A 58 13.86 12.82 -7.97
N THR A 59 15.06 13.12 -7.50
CA THR A 59 16.29 12.41 -7.83
C THR A 59 16.95 11.82 -6.61
N SER A 60 17.84 10.86 -6.84
CA SER A 60 18.69 10.28 -5.77
C SER A 60 17.91 9.59 -4.66
N LEU A 61 16.80 8.89 -5.01
CA LEU A 61 16.11 8.04 -4.06
C LEU A 61 17.08 6.96 -3.53
N PRO A 62 17.08 6.68 -2.21
CA PRO A 62 18.03 5.73 -1.59
C PRO A 62 17.64 4.25 -1.77
N ASN A 63 17.02 3.90 -2.89
CA ASN A 63 16.56 2.54 -3.22
C ASN A 63 17.72 1.68 -3.76
N LYS A 64 18.57 1.18 -2.88
CA LYS A 64 19.78 0.41 -3.26
C LYS A 64 19.79 -1.01 -2.73
N GLY A 65 18.76 -1.40 -2.00
CA GLY A 65 18.74 -2.65 -1.27
C GLY A 65 17.63 -3.60 -1.67
N LEU A 66 17.13 -4.32 -0.68
CA LEU A 66 16.20 -5.45 -0.86
C LEU A 66 14.86 -5.02 -1.47
N ASN A 67 14.30 -3.90 -1.00
CA ASN A 67 12.98 -3.41 -1.38
C ASN A 67 13.08 -2.15 -2.26
N ASN A 68 13.67 -2.28 -3.41
CA ASN A 68 14.02 -1.15 -4.28
C ASN A 68 12.93 -0.74 -5.28
N LYS A 69 11.77 -1.39 -5.28
CA LYS A 69 10.68 -1.08 -6.21
C LYS A 69 9.82 0.07 -5.69
N THR A 70 10.09 1.28 -6.15
CA THR A 70 9.27 2.45 -5.88
C THR A 70 7.88 2.30 -6.49
N LYS A 71 6.85 2.52 -5.68
CA LYS A 71 5.46 2.70 -6.14
C LYS A 71 5.11 4.18 -6.04
N ILE A 72 4.22 4.62 -6.93
CA ILE A 72 3.74 6.01 -6.93
C ILE A 72 2.21 6.06 -6.99
N LEU A 73 1.66 7.08 -6.33
CA LEU A 73 0.22 7.35 -6.29
C LEU A 73 -0.01 8.84 -6.48
N LEU A 74 -0.84 9.20 -7.44
CA LEU A 74 -1.25 10.58 -7.67
C LEU A 74 -2.65 10.81 -7.09
N ASN A 75 -2.76 11.79 -6.21
CA ASN A 75 -4.04 12.24 -5.66
C ASN A 75 -4.12 13.77 -5.74
N GLY A 76 -4.88 14.27 -6.70
CA GLY A 76 -4.91 15.68 -7.03
C GLY A 76 -3.53 16.20 -7.42
N GLU A 77 -3.04 17.20 -6.71
CA GLU A 77 -1.71 17.81 -6.92
C GLU A 77 -0.58 17.10 -6.15
N ASN A 78 -0.92 16.11 -5.34
CA ASN A 78 0.06 15.45 -4.49
C ASN A 78 0.44 14.09 -5.08
N LEU A 79 1.73 13.91 -5.30
CA LEU A 79 2.36 12.66 -5.68
C LEU A 79 2.96 12.01 -4.44
N TYR A 80 2.51 10.82 -4.11
CA TYR A 80 3.09 9.99 -3.06
C TYR A 80 4.08 9.03 -3.67
N ILE A 81 5.27 8.92 -3.06
CA ILE A 81 6.40 8.13 -3.57
C ILE A 81 6.87 7.22 -2.45
N THR A 82 6.86 5.92 -2.67
CA THR A 82 7.31 4.96 -1.66
C THR A 82 8.80 4.71 -1.79
N ILE A 83 9.48 4.61 -0.67
CA ILE A 83 10.88 4.21 -0.56
C ILE A 83 10.95 3.01 0.38
N GLY A 84 11.29 1.85 -0.16
CA GLY A 84 11.40 0.64 0.65
C GLY A 84 12.68 0.60 1.50
N SER A 85 12.76 -0.35 2.42
CA SER A 85 13.96 -0.59 3.19
C SER A 85 15.06 -1.22 2.33
N ASN A 86 16.31 -0.85 2.59
CA ASN A 86 17.46 -1.51 1.97
C ASN A 86 17.72 -2.88 2.60
N THR A 87 17.40 -3.04 3.88
CA THR A 87 17.60 -4.29 4.61
C THR A 87 16.28 -4.95 4.99
N ASN A 88 16.35 -6.19 5.45
CA ASN A 88 15.16 -6.89 5.97
C ASN A 88 14.65 -6.24 7.27
N ALA A 89 15.51 -6.11 8.26
CA ALA A 89 15.16 -5.69 9.62
C ALA A 89 16.16 -4.70 10.22
N GLY A 90 16.64 -3.72 9.42
CA GLY A 90 17.54 -2.66 9.86
C GLY A 90 19.02 -3.06 9.99
N ILE A 91 19.40 -4.29 9.60
CA ILE A 91 20.77 -4.83 9.71
C ILE A 91 21.25 -5.26 8.32
N VAL A 92 22.40 -4.75 7.89
CA VAL A 92 23.07 -5.20 6.65
C VAL A 92 23.66 -6.61 6.82
N ASN A 93 23.92 -7.28 5.70
CA ASN A 93 24.58 -8.59 5.69
C ASN A 93 25.60 -8.68 4.54
N GLU A 94 26.32 -9.79 4.43
CA GLU A 94 27.35 -9.96 3.39
C GLU A 94 26.79 -9.86 1.97
N GLY A 95 25.54 -10.33 1.74
CA GLY A 95 24.85 -10.28 0.44
C GLY A 95 24.25 -8.92 0.11
N ASN A 96 23.99 -8.09 1.13
CA ASN A 96 23.45 -6.74 0.98
C ASN A 96 24.10 -5.78 1.98
N LYS A 97 25.04 -4.99 1.50
CA LYS A 97 25.83 -4.05 2.30
C LYS A 97 25.27 -2.62 2.31
N ASN A 98 24.11 -2.40 1.70
CA ASN A 98 23.47 -1.09 1.69
C ASN A 98 22.71 -0.90 3.01
N GLU A 99 23.19 0.01 3.84
CA GLU A 99 22.53 0.42 5.07
C GLU A 99 21.24 1.20 4.78
N ASP A 100 20.31 1.16 5.72
CA ASP A 100 19.13 2.01 5.68
C ASP A 100 19.44 3.40 6.18
N ILE A 101 18.83 4.40 5.58
CA ILE A 101 18.92 5.80 5.95
C ILE A 101 17.70 6.14 6.81
N PRO A 102 17.89 6.60 8.07
CA PRO A 102 16.78 6.90 8.97
C PRO A 102 16.05 8.20 8.59
N SER A 103 14.78 8.26 8.97
CA SER A 103 13.88 9.40 8.73
C SER A 103 13.91 10.48 9.81
N PHE A 104 14.46 10.16 10.96
CA PHE A 104 14.79 11.10 12.03
C PHE A 104 16.04 10.61 12.76
N GLU A 105 16.63 11.46 13.60
CA GLU A 105 17.79 11.07 14.39
C GLU A 105 17.46 9.87 15.29
N TRP A 106 18.03 8.71 14.97
CA TRP A 106 17.94 7.51 15.80
C TRP A 106 19.01 7.49 16.87
N ILE A 107 18.66 6.97 18.05
CA ILE A 107 19.62 6.64 19.10
C ILE A 107 19.77 5.13 19.12
N SER A 108 21.01 4.64 18.93
CA SER A 108 21.30 3.21 18.89
C SER A 108 21.22 2.59 20.27
N THR A 109 20.63 1.39 20.38
CA THR A 109 20.71 0.54 21.57
C THR A 109 22.11 -0.05 21.78
N GLY A 110 22.99 0.01 20.77
CA GLY A 110 24.28 -0.67 20.75
C GLY A 110 24.17 -2.18 20.58
N ILE A 111 22.98 -2.70 20.27
CA ILE A 111 22.78 -4.13 20.03
C ILE A 111 23.14 -4.43 18.58
N GLY A 112 24.02 -5.40 18.40
CA GLY A 112 24.44 -5.91 17.10
C GLY A 112 24.17 -7.41 16.97
N TYR A 113 24.10 -7.85 15.74
CA TYR A 113 23.92 -9.25 15.35
C TYR A 113 25.19 -9.72 14.64
N LYS A 114 25.95 -10.64 15.30
CA LYS A 114 27.28 -11.09 14.86
C LYS A 114 28.25 -9.93 14.57
N GLY A 115 28.21 -8.87 15.39
CA GLY A 115 29.08 -7.69 15.23
C GLY A 115 28.64 -6.71 14.14
N ILE A 116 27.44 -6.87 13.58
CA ILE A 116 26.84 -5.91 12.65
C ILE A 116 25.68 -5.19 13.36
N TYR A 117 25.65 -3.87 13.25
CA TYR A 117 24.76 -3.00 14.02
C TYR A 117 23.69 -2.36 13.13
N GLY A 118 22.58 -1.94 13.74
CA GLY A 118 21.47 -1.30 13.05
C GLY A 118 21.84 0.02 12.39
N PHE A 119 21.41 0.26 11.17
CA PHE A 119 21.67 1.47 10.39
C PHE A 119 23.16 1.82 10.23
N ALA A 120 24.02 0.82 10.42
CA ALA A 120 25.47 0.95 10.29
C ALA A 120 25.94 0.41 8.94
N LYS A 121 27.03 0.98 8.42
CA LYS A 121 27.77 0.38 7.32
C LYS A 121 28.31 -0.99 7.72
N PHE A 122 28.41 -1.89 6.76
CA PHE A 122 28.97 -3.21 7.01
C PHE A 122 30.38 -3.10 7.64
N GLY A 123 30.54 -3.72 8.82
CA GLY A 123 31.79 -3.69 9.58
C GLY A 123 32.02 -2.42 10.45
N GLN A 124 31.06 -1.48 10.47
CA GLN A 124 31.10 -0.33 11.37
C GLN A 124 30.48 -0.71 12.72
N GLU A 125 31.21 -0.46 13.82
CA GLU A 125 30.66 -0.56 15.17
C GLU A 125 29.86 0.69 15.52
N ILE A 126 28.70 0.51 16.18
CA ILE A 126 27.91 1.59 16.77
C ILE A 126 27.64 1.25 18.24
N ARG A 127 27.89 2.22 19.11
CA ARG A 127 27.74 2.06 20.56
C ARG A 127 26.35 2.45 21.03
N LYS A 128 25.97 1.98 22.20
CA LYS A 128 24.77 2.43 22.88
C LYS A 128 24.77 3.95 23.09
N GLY A 129 23.64 4.59 22.78
CA GLY A 129 23.47 6.04 22.88
C GLY A 129 24.07 6.83 21.71
N GLU A 130 24.71 6.17 20.75
CA GLU A 130 25.22 6.84 19.54
C GLU A 130 24.10 7.29 18.65
N LYS A 131 24.21 8.51 18.12
CA LYS A 131 23.22 9.14 17.25
C LYS A 131 23.49 8.84 15.79
N ILE A 132 22.47 8.38 15.08
CA ILE A 132 22.49 8.12 13.64
C ILE A 132 21.64 9.20 12.99
N LYS A 133 22.27 10.00 12.13
CA LYS A 133 21.65 11.18 11.54
C LYS A 133 20.59 10.79 10.50
N GLU A 134 19.50 11.55 10.52
CA GLU A 134 18.45 11.50 9.51
C GLU A 134 18.87 12.09 8.16
N SER A 135 18.08 11.80 7.14
CA SER A 135 18.15 12.43 5.83
C SER A 135 16.76 12.81 5.34
N ASP A 136 16.68 13.82 4.47
CA ASP A 136 15.45 14.25 3.82
C ASP A 136 14.76 13.12 3.03
N PHE A 137 15.58 12.22 2.46
CA PHE A 137 15.11 11.00 1.81
C PHE A 137 15.59 9.79 2.61
N SER A 138 14.67 9.14 3.28
CA SER A 138 14.92 7.99 4.14
C SER A 138 14.34 6.72 3.55
N ASN A 139 14.92 5.57 3.93
CA ASN A 139 14.34 4.28 3.65
C ASN A 139 13.10 4.00 4.52
N ALA A 140 12.31 3.01 4.13
CA ALA A 140 11.10 2.60 4.82
C ALA A 140 10.11 3.76 5.05
N SER A 141 9.86 4.57 4.00
CA SER A 141 9.08 5.80 4.07
C SER A 141 8.17 6.01 2.86
N ILE A 142 7.24 6.92 3.00
CA ILE A 142 6.44 7.50 1.92
C ILE A 142 6.71 9.00 1.90
N LEU A 143 7.11 9.52 0.74
CA LEU A 143 7.24 10.95 0.49
C LEU A 143 5.95 11.50 -0.10
N LYS A 144 5.67 12.78 0.15
CA LYS A 144 4.62 13.57 -0.50
C LYS A 144 5.27 14.74 -1.24
N TYR A 145 5.13 14.73 -2.55
CA TYR A 145 5.61 15.78 -3.44
C TYR A 145 4.43 16.54 -4.02
N ASN A 146 4.39 17.86 -3.87
CA ASN A 146 3.35 18.68 -4.48
C ASN A 146 3.82 19.16 -5.86
N LEU A 147 3.07 18.75 -6.90
CA LEU A 147 3.43 19.02 -8.30
C LEU A 147 3.45 20.51 -8.67
N ASN A 148 2.64 21.35 -7.99
CA ASN A 148 2.55 22.77 -8.30
C ASN A 148 3.65 23.59 -7.63
N THR A 149 4.03 23.23 -6.41
CA THR A 149 5.01 23.99 -5.61
C THR A 149 6.41 23.41 -5.63
N GLY A 150 6.57 22.16 -6.07
CA GLY A 150 7.82 21.42 -6.01
C GLY A 150 8.24 21.01 -4.58
N LYS A 151 7.38 21.22 -3.58
CA LYS A 151 7.71 20.89 -2.19
C LYS A 151 7.62 19.38 -1.98
N CYS A 152 8.70 18.79 -1.45
CA CYS A 152 8.77 17.39 -1.04
C CYS A 152 8.90 17.30 0.49
N ILE A 153 8.12 16.43 1.11
CA ILE A 153 8.20 16.15 2.55
C ILE A 153 8.05 14.65 2.80
N THR A 154 8.60 14.18 3.90
CA THR A 154 8.30 12.84 4.42
C THR A 154 6.87 12.81 4.93
N TYR A 155 6.04 11.94 4.36
CA TYR A 155 4.62 11.80 4.71
C TYR A 155 4.42 10.83 5.86
N ALA A 156 5.02 9.63 5.77
CA ALA A 156 4.96 8.58 6.78
C ALA A 156 6.25 7.76 6.78
N THR A 157 6.55 7.09 7.90
CA THR A 157 7.81 6.39 8.12
C THR A 157 7.63 5.04 8.83
N GLY A 158 8.69 4.24 8.90
CA GLY A 158 8.62 2.90 9.49
C GLY A 158 7.79 1.90 8.67
N ILE A 159 7.70 2.12 7.37
CA ILE A 159 6.96 1.31 6.40
C ILE A 159 7.97 0.52 5.56
N ARG A 160 8.21 -0.75 5.93
CA ARG A 160 9.29 -1.55 5.36
C ARG A 160 9.27 -1.60 3.83
N ASN A 161 8.14 -1.96 3.25
CA ASN A 161 7.96 -2.12 1.81
C ASN A 161 6.49 -1.95 1.43
N VAL A 162 6.20 -1.25 0.34
CA VAL A 162 4.83 -1.05 -0.15
C VAL A 162 4.64 -1.83 -1.45
N GLU A 163 3.72 -2.81 -1.44
CA GLU A 163 3.40 -3.64 -2.60
C GLU A 163 2.18 -3.15 -3.39
N GLY A 164 1.38 -2.30 -2.80
CA GLY A 164 0.23 -1.66 -3.44
C GLY A 164 -0.29 -0.52 -2.60
N LEU A 165 -0.78 0.55 -3.23
CA LEU A 165 -1.41 1.66 -2.52
C LEU A 165 -2.44 2.37 -3.41
N ASP A 166 -3.49 2.88 -2.76
CA ASP A 166 -4.53 3.68 -3.41
C ASP A 166 -5.20 4.61 -2.40
N THR A 167 -6.08 5.49 -2.86
CA THR A 167 -6.84 6.43 -2.02
C THR A 167 -8.32 6.11 -2.02
N ASN A 168 -8.94 6.26 -0.86
CA ASN A 168 -10.39 6.19 -0.72
C ASN A 168 -11.07 7.50 -1.21
N SER A 169 -12.39 7.56 -1.15
CA SER A 169 -13.19 8.72 -1.58
C SER A 169 -12.92 10.01 -0.78
N ARG A 170 -12.26 9.91 0.38
CA ARG A 170 -11.84 11.04 1.21
C ARG A 170 -10.39 11.46 0.94
N GLY A 171 -9.69 10.76 0.03
CA GLY A 171 -8.27 10.99 -0.25
C GLY A 171 -7.31 10.39 0.79
N GLU A 172 -7.79 9.53 1.68
CA GLU A 172 -6.97 8.81 2.65
C GLU A 172 -6.29 7.62 1.98
N ILE A 173 -5.02 7.40 2.28
CA ILE A 173 -4.21 6.35 1.66
C ILE A 173 -4.37 5.04 2.41
N THR A 174 -4.60 3.96 1.68
CA THR A 174 -4.44 2.59 2.16
C THR A 174 -3.31 1.91 1.40
N ALA A 175 -2.47 1.13 2.09
CA ALA A 175 -1.34 0.46 1.49
C ALA A 175 -1.17 -0.98 1.97
N ILE A 176 -0.74 -1.87 1.07
CA ILE A 176 -0.17 -3.17 1.41
C ILE A 176 1.27 -2.95 1.83
N VAL A 177 1.63 -3.48 2.99
CA VAL A 177 2.98 -3.41 3.55
C VAL A 177 3.49 -4.82 3.80
N GLY A 178 4.60 -5.18 3.14
CA GLY A 178 5.25 -6.47 3.35
C GLY A 178 5.95 -6.55 4.70
N GLY A 179 5.73 -7.64 5.42
CA GLY A 179 6.41 -7.94 6.68
C GLY A 179 7.90 -8.26 6.51
N MET A 180 8.59 -8.45 7.63
CA MET A 180 10.01 -8.84 7.66
C MET A 180 10.16 -10.34 7.42
N GLU A 181 11.28 -10.73 6.83
CA GLU A 181 11.52 -12.10 6.37
C GLU A 181 12.35 -12.91 7.38
N GLU A 182 12.19 -14.23 7.33
CA GLU A 182 13.05 -15.15 8.08
C GLU A 182 14.41 -15.30 7.38
N GLU A 183 15.06 -14.14 7.15
CA GLU A 183 16.35 -14.03 6.45
C GLU A 183 17.32 -13.07 7.13
N GLY A 184 18.62 -13.27 6.87
CA GLY A 184 19.68 -12.38 7.31
C GLY A 184 20.06 -12.55 8.77
N LEU A 185 20.85 -11.60 9.29
CA LEU A 185 21.40 -11.67 10.63
C LEU A 185 20.35 -11.40 11.73
N ARG A 186 19.37 -10.58 11.42
CA ARG A 186 18.21 -10.29 12.28
C ARG A 186 16.97 -10.87 11.61
N SER A 187 16.91 -12.19 11.57
CA SER A 187 15.81 -12.98 11.00
C SER A 187 14.54 -12.80 11.84
N VAL A 188 13.40 -12.54 11.19
CA VAL A 188 12.10 -12.35 11.83
C VAL A 188 11.19 -13.49 11.43
N LYS A 189 10.83 -14.33 12.38
CA LYS A 189 9.99 -15.51 12.14
C LYS A 189 8.51 -15.15 12.16
N ASP A 190 7.69 -15.90 11.41
CA ASP A 190 6.21 -15.83 11.43
C ASP A 190 5.64 -14.41 11.23
N ASP A 191 6.38 -13.51 10.57
CA ASP A 191 5.84 -12.25 10.11
C ASP A 191 5.03 -12.44 8.81
N VAL A 192 4.13 -11.53 8.53
CA VAL A 192 3.14 -11.65 7.45
C VAL A 192 2.96 -10.30 6.74
N ASP A 193 2.18 -10.28 5.67
CA ASP A 193 1.80 -9.05 4.99
C ASP A 193 0.62 -8.36 5.70
N TYR A 194 0.57 -7.04 5.57
CA TYR A 194 -0.42 -6.20 6.24
C TYR A 194 -1.06 -5.21 5.29
N ILE A 195 -2.28 -4.74 5.63
CA ILE A 195 -2.90 -3.57 4.99
C ILE A 195 -3.09 -2.51 6.07
N TYR A 196 -2.50 -1.33 5.83
CA TYR A 196 -2.57 -0.18 6.72
C TYR A 196 -3.31 0.99 6.08
N ASP A 197 -4.01 1.76 6.91
CA ASP A 197 -4.42 3.12 6.57
C ASP A 197 -3.29 4.08 6.94
N ILE A 198 -2.74 4.75 5.93
CA ILE A 198 -1.51 5.56 6.07
C ILE A 198 -1.87 7.00 6.42
N LYS A 199 -1.39 7.46 7.58
CA LYS A 199 -1.60 8.83 8.10
C LYS A 199 -0.34 9.65 8.00
N GLU A 200 -0.52 10.95 7.74
CA GLU A 200 0.58 11.91 7.70
C GLU A 200 1.31 11.99 9.06
N LYS A 201 2.64 12.01 9.01
CA LYS A 201 3.55 12.06 10.18
C LYS A 201 3.50 10.84 11.11
N ALA A 202 2.84 9.75 10.71
CA ALA A 202 2.82 8.52 11.49
C ALA A 202 4.08 7.68 11.22
N TRP A 203 4.51 6.98 12.27
CA TRP A 203 5.53 5.94 12.20
C TRP A 203 4.87 4.57 12.38
N TYR A 204 5.18 3.60 11.48
CA TYR A 204 4.53 2.29 11.41
C TYR A 204 5.36 1.15 12.01
N GLY A 205 6.48 1.50 12.64
CA GLY A 205 7.17 0.58 13.55
C GLY A 205 8.45 -0.06 13.02
N TRP A 206 8.61 -0.23 11.71
CA TRP A 206 9.84 -0.83 11.20
C TRP A 206 11.09 -0.02 11.63
N PRO A 207 12.19 -0.68 12.07
CA PRO A 207 12.45 -2.12 12.06
C PRO A 207 12.17 -2.84 13.41
N ASP A 208 11.68 -2.16 14.43
CA ASP A 208 11.53 -2.70 15.78
C ASP A 208 10.12 -3.16 16.13
N PHE A 209 9.17 -2.95 15.19
CA PHE A 209 7.79 -3.45 15.28
C PHE A 209 7.35 -3.98 13.90
N SER A 210 6.41 -4.92 13.89
CA SER A 210 5.69 -5.37 12.72
C SER A 210 4.25 -5.69 13.07
N GLY A 211 3.29 -5.30 12.22
CA GLY A 211 1.86 -5.52 12.49
C GLY A 211 1.33 -4.81 13.74
N GLY A 212 2.04 -3.78 14.25
CA GLY A 212 1.75 -3.15 15.54
C GLY A 212 2.39 -3.85 16.74
N ASP A 213 2.92 -5.07 16.57
CA ASP A 213 3.57 -5.84 17.62
C ASP A 213 5.07 -5.52 17.71
N GLN A 214 5.58 -5.52 18.92
CA GLN A 214 7.01 -5.38 19.20
C GLN A 214 7.78 -6.56 18.62
N ILE A 215 8.96 -6.30 18.03
CA ILE A 215 9.81 -7.36 17.49
C ILE A 215 10.30 -8.35 18.56
N THR A 216 10.26 -7.94 19.84
CA THR A 216 10.57 -8.79 20.99
C THR A 216 9.47 -9.78 21.35
N SER A 217 8.31 -9.70 20.69
CA SER A 217 7.20 -10.63 20.88
C SER A 217 7.61 -12.07 20.60
N PRO A 218 7.16 -13.05 21.39
CA PRO A 218 7.46 -14.47 21.15
C PRO A 218 7.06 -14.97 19.76
N ARG A 219 6.09 -14.34 19.10
CA ARG A 219 5.66 -14.73 17.75
C ARG A 219 6.77 -14.57 16.69
N PHE A 220 7.72 -13.66 16.92
CA PHE A 220 8.80 -13.37 15.98
C PHE A 220 10.10 -14.15 16.24
N SER A 221 10.08 -15.08 17.21
CA SER A 221 11.25 -15.83 17.65
C SER A 221 10.97 -17.32 17.65
N ASP A 222 11.98 -18.10 17.30
CA ASP A 222 11.96 -19.57 17.42
C ASP A 222 12.31 -20.08 18.84
N GLY A 223 12.47 -19.16 19.80
CA GLY A 223 12.88 -19.45 21.17
C GLY A 223 14.39 -19.52 21.37
N THR A 224 15.19 -19.62 20.29
CA THR A 224 16.66 -19.65 20.34
C THR A 224 17.27 -18.27 20.08
N ASN A 225 16.70 -17.51 19.15
CA ASN A 225 17.12 -16.17 18.77
C ASN A 225 16.16 -15.12 19.33
N LYS A 226 16.46 -14.55 20.48
CA LYS A 226 15.70 -13.41 21.01
C LYS A 226 16.04 -12.15 20.21
N LEU A 227 15.02 -11.60 19.55
CA LEU A 227 15.13 -10.30 18.91
C LEU A 227 15.12 -9.19 19.97
N SER A 228 15.84 -8.12 19.69
CA SER A 228 15.93 -6.94 20.55
C SER A 228 15.77 -5.68 19.73
N TYR A 229 15.35 -4.60 20.35
CA TYR A 229 15.31 -3.29 19.71
C TYR A 229 16.72 -2.84 19.31
N ILE A 230 16.82 -2.22 18.14
CA ILE A 230 18.07 -1.58 17.67
C ILE A 230 18.02 -0.05 17.81
N ILE A 231 16.83 0.50 18.10
CA ILE A 231 16.58 1.92 18.31
C ILE A 231 16.08 2.14 19.74
N GLU A 232 16.60 3.16 20.45
CA GLU A 232 16.15 3.52 21.82
C GLU A 232 14.98 4.52 21.80
N ASN A 233 14.98 5.49 20.85
CA ASN A 233 14.07 6.62 20.81
C ASN A 233 12.96 6.43 19.77
N HIS A 234 12.13 5.41 19.90
CA HIS A 234 10.99 5.23 19.00
C HIS A 234 10.08 6.47 19.00
N PRO A 235 9.57 6.92 17.83
CA PRO A 235 8.68 8.09 17.74
C PRO A 235 7.36 7.93 18.50
N THR A 236 6.93 6.70 18.70
CA THR A 236 5.78 6.33 19.52
C THR A 236 6.04 5.00 20.21
N GLU A 237 5.49 4.83 21.41
CA GLU A 237 5.58 3.57 22.15
C GLU A 237 4.79 2.44 21.48
N VAL A 238 3.68 2.80 20.82
CA VAL A 238 2.81 1.86 20.12
C VAL A 238 2.50 2.41 18.72
N PRO A 239 3.06 1.83 17.67
CA PRO A 239 2.71 2.17 16.29
C PRO A 239 1.24 1.87 15.98
N LEU A 240 0.71 2.54 14.96
CA LEU A 240 -0.66 2.27 14.50
C LEU A 240 -0.79 0.82 14.03
N PRO A 241 -1.85 0.11 14.46
CA PRO A 241 -2.09 -1.27 14.02
C PRO A 241 -2.55 -1.31 12.55
N PRO A 242 -2.35 -2.45 11.85
CA PRO A 242 -2.91 -2.64 10.53
C PRO A 242 -4.43 -2.78 10.60
N ARG A 243 -5.12 -2.39 9.52
CA ARG A 243 -6.54 -2.68 9.33
C ARG A 243 -6.79 -4.15 9.02
N TYR A 244 -5.81 -4.80 8.38
CA TYR A 244 -5.86 -6.21 8.04
C TYR A 244 -4.47 -6.84 8.18
N GLN A 245 -4.44 -8.01 8.77
CA GLN A 245 -3.27 -8.88 8.85
C GLN A 245 -3.55 -10.13 8.03
N HIS A 246 -2.66 -10.42 7.09
CA HIS A 246 -2.73 -11.64 6.30
C HIS A 246 -2.17 -12.83 7.08
N ASP A 247 -2.29 -14.03 6.55
CA ASP A 247 -1.72 -15.25 7.15
C ASP A 247 -0.37 -15.66 6.55
N LYS A 248 0.07 -14.97 5.48
CA LYS A 248 1.28 -15.26 4.73
C LYS A 248 2.10 -14.02 4.46
N LEU A 249 3.41 -14.22 4.36
CA LEU A 249 4.38 -13.22 3.92
C LEU A 249 4.58 -13.30 2.40
N LYS A 250 4.88 -12.19 1.73
CA LYS A 250 5.11 -12.11 0.27
C LYS A 250 3.94 -12.69 -0.55
N ALA A 251 2.73 -12.50 -0.07
CA ALA A 251 1.51 -12.98 -0.69
C ALA A 251 0.72 -11.85 -1.33
N LEU A 252 0.59 -10.72 -0.64
CA LEU A 252 -0.24 -9.62 -1.08
C LEU A 252 0.47 -8.74 -2.10
N ASN A 253 -0.23 -8.44 -3.19
CA ASN A 253 0.24 -7.50 -4.20
C ASN A 253 -0.92 -6.81 -4.90
N GLY A 254 -0.66 -5.63 -5.44
CA GLY A 254 -1.66 -4.84 -6.13
C GLY A 254 -2.84 -4.47 -5.23
N LEU A 255 -3.16 -3.21 -5.14
CA LEU A 255 -4.27 -2.70 -4.36
C LEU A 255 -5.01 -1.63 -5.16
N ALA A 256 -6.33 -1.66 -5.12
CA ALA A 256 -7.20 -0.58 -5.59
C ALA A 256 -8.36 -0.39 -4.63
N ILE A 257 -8.98 0.79 -4.67
CA ILE A 257 -10.15 1.13 -3.85
C ILE A 257 -11.28 1.56 -4.78
N ASP A 258 -12.47 0.95 -4.63
CA ASP A 258 -13.68 1.40 -5.29
C ASP A 258 -14.21 2.66 -4.61
N SER A 259 -13.55 3.79 -4.86
CA SER A 259 -13.87 5.06 -4.22
C SER A 259 -15.24 5.64 -4.60
N GLU A 260 -15.83 5.19 -5.70
CA GLU A 260 -17.15 5.61 -6.16
C GLU A 260 -18.26 4.65 -5.73
N GLY A 261 -17.93 3.42 -5.34
CA GLY A 261 -18.92 2.40 -4.99
C GLY A 261 -19.67 1.84 -6.19
N LYS A 262 -18.98 1.68 -7.34
CA LYS A 262 -19.60 1.23 -8.59
C LYS A 262 -19.51 -0.29 -8.82
N CYS A 263 -18.47 -0.91 -8.33
CA CYS A 263 -18.28 -2.37 -8.42
C CYS A 263 -18.63 -3.07 -7.10
N PHE A 264 -18.25 -2.45 -5.99
CA PHE A 264 -18.46 -2.92 -4.62
C PHE A 264 -19.03 -1.77 -3.77
N PRO A 265 -19.39 -1.98 -2.50
CA PRO A 265 -19.69 -0.88 -1.59
C PRO A 265 -18.57 0.16 -1.60
N LYS A 266 -18.94 1.43 -1.47
CA LYS A 266 -18.01 2.55 -1.53
C LYS A 266 -16.84 2.35 -0.56
N ASP A 267 -15.63 2.71 -1.01
CA ASP A 267 -14.37 2.58 -0.28
C ASP A 267 -13.95 1.15 0.08
N THR A 268 -14.53 0.13 -0.59
CA THR A 268 -14.04 -1.25 -0.50
C THR A 268 -12.64 -1.33 -1.12
N VAL A 269 -11.70 -1.93 -0.39
CA VAL A 269 -10.35 -2.23 -0.87
C VAL A 269 -10.35 -3.57 -1.59
N ILE A 270 -9.71 -3.63 -2.75
CA ILE A 270 -9.53 -4.84 -3.55
C ILE A 270 -8.03 -5.12 -3.61
N PHE A 271 -7.63 -6.36 -3.35
CA PHE A 271 -6.23 -6.78 -3.37
C PHE A 271 -6.07 -8.22 -3.83
N ALA A 272 -4.87 -8.56 -4.31
CA ALA A 272 -4.52 -9.91 -4.74
C ALA A 272 -3.66 -10.62 -3.70
N ASP A 273 -3.93 -11.91 -3.52
CA ASP A 273 -3.04 -12.89 -2.92
C ASP A 273 -2.45 -13.74 -4.04
N ASN A 274 -1.17 -13.54 -4.32
CA ASN A 274 -0.45 -14.25 -5.37
C ASN A 274 0.09 -15.62 -4.93
N LYS A 275 0.02 -15.95 -3.64
CA LYS A 275 0.39 -17.28 -3.14
C LYS A 275 -0.76 -18.27 -3.22
N ASP A 276 -1.95 -17.83 -2.86
CA ASP A 276 -3.15 -18.66 -2.91
C ASP A 276 -3.97 -18.44 -4.19
N HIS A 277 -3.53 -17.49 -5.03
CA HIS A 277 -4.16 -17.16 -6.31
C HIS A 277 -5.61 -16.72 -6.17
N TYR A 278 -5.84 -15.75 -5.29
CA TYR A 278 -7.17 -15.18 -5.05
C TYR A 278 -7.18 -13.66 -5.14
N ILE A 279 -8.34 -13.14 -5.55
CA ILE A 279 -8.66 -11.72 -5.34
C ILE A 279 -9.60 -11.61 -4.15
N TYR A 280 -9.28 -10.70 -3.27
CA TYR A 280 -10.05 -10.38 -2.08
C TYR A 280 -10.62 -8.98 -2.13
N VAL A 281 -11.73 -8.79 -1.44
CA VAL A 281 -12.23 -7.49 -1.02
C VAL A 281 -12.13 -7.35 0.48
N LEU A 282 -11.78 -6.15 0.95
CA LEU A 282 -11.70 -5.81 2.36
C LEU A 282 -12.64 -4.65 2.65
N THR A 283 -13.53 -4.86 3.60
CA THR A 283 -14.46 -3.84 4.06
C THR A 283 -13.76 -2.80 4.94
N GLU A 284 -14.42 -1.67 5.18
CA GLU A 284 -13.91 -0.60 6.04
C GLU A 284 -13.63 -1.09 7.49
N ILE A 285 -14.36 -2.08 7.95
CA ILE A 285 -14.18 -2.68 9.30
C ILE A 285 -13.15 -3.82 9.34
N GLY A 286 -12.38 -4.05 8.26
CA GLY A 286 -11.32 -5.06 8.25
C GLY A 286 -11.76 -6.49 7.94
N THR A 287 -13.01 -6.73 7.52
CA THR A 287 -13.45 -8.06 7.11
C THR A 287 -13.09 -8.33 5.64
N SER A 288 -12.31 -9.38 5.40
CA SER A 288 -11.94 -9.82 4.04
C SER A 288 -12.89 -10.89 3.50
N LYS A 289 -13.09 -10.87 2.18
CA LYS A 289 -13.86 -11.88 1.45
C LYS A 289 -13.19 -12.18 0.11
N GLN A 290 -12.97 -13.44 -0.18
CA GLN A 290 -12.56 -13.93 -1.49
C GLN A 290 -13.67 -13.71 -2.52
N ILE A 291 -13.33 -13.19 -3.70
CA ILE A 291 -14.29 -12.90 -4.77
C ILE A 291 -13.94 -13.59 -6.09
N VAL A 292 -12.66 -13.84 -6.38
CA VAL A 292 -12.20 -14.48 -7.61
C VAL A 292 -11.10 -15.49 -7.27
N SER A 293 -11.15 -16.66 -7.88
CA SER A 293 -10.04 -17.62 -7.94
C SER A 293 -9.29 -17.40 -9.25
N LEU A 294 -7.99 -17.26 -9.17
CA LEU A 294 -7.09 -17.10 -10.31
C LEU A 294 -6.50 -18.46 -10.70
N ASN A 295 -5.87 -18.52 -11.86
CA ASN A 295 -5.08 -19.70 -12.25
C ASN A 295 -3.82 -19.82 -11.41
N GLU A 296 -3.32 -21.04 -11.22
CA GLU A 296 -2.08 -21.32 -10.46
C GLU A 296 -0.84 -20.58 -11.00
N ASN A 297 -0.83 -20.22 -12.27
CA ASN A 297 0.26 -19.45 -12.89
C ASN A 297 0.05 -17.94 -12.85
N SER A 298 -1.12 -17.46 -12.42
CA SER A 298 -1.41 -16.03 -12.35
C SER A 298 -0.52 -15.33 -11.35
N PHE A 299 -0.08 -14.11 -11.72
CA PHE A 299 0.58 -13.17 -10.82
C PHE A 299 0.06 -11.77 -11.07
N ILE A 300 -0.77 -11.29 -10.17
CA ILE A 300 -1.32 -9.94 -10.26
C ILE A 300 -0.27 -8.93 -9.80
N GLU A 301 0.27 -8.17 -10.74
CA GLU A 301 1.27 -7.13 -10.48
C GLU A 301 0.64 -5.81 -10.05
N LYS A 302 -0.53 -5.46 -10.63
CA LYS A 302 -1.18 -4.18 -10.39
C LYS A 302 -2.69 -4.31 -10.45
N ILE A 303 -3.36 -3.61 -9.55
CA ILE A 303 -4.82 -3.42 -9.60
C ILE A 303 -5.08 -1.91 -9.70
N ARG A 304 -6.06 -1.52 -10.51
CA ARG A 304 -6.50 -0.13 -10.65
C ARG A 304 -8.01 -0.04 -10.77
N TYR A 305 -8.60 0.88 -10.04
CA TYR A 305 -9.97 1.32 -10.26
C TYR A 305 -9.96 2.49 -11.24
N ASN A 306 -10.76 2.42 -12.28
CA ASN A 306 -10.96 3.51 -13.24
C ASN A 306 -12.30 3.32 -13.98
N ASP A 307 -13.03 4.42 -14.16
CA ASP A 307 -14.26 4.47 -14.94
C ASP A 307 -15.24 3.33 -14.61
N SER A 308 -15.65 3.24 -13.34
CA SER A 308 -16.60 2.24 -12.83
C SER A 308 -16.18 0.79 -13.05
N SER A 309 -14.88 0.54 -13.16
CA SER A 309 -14.33 -0.78 -13.42
C SER A 309 -13.01 -0.98 -12.64
N ILE A 310 -12.71 -2.23 -12.32
CA ILE A 310 -11.48 -2.63 -11.70
C ILE A 310 -10.68 -3.45 -12.71
N TYR A 311 -9.44 -3.04 -12.93
CA TYR A 311 -8.52 -3.67 -13.86
C TYR A 311 -7.42 -4.38 -13.09
N PHE A 312 -7.09 -5.59 -13.51
CA PHE A 312 -6.05 -6.44 -12.93
C PHE A 312 -5.03 -6.75 -14.01
N LEU A 313 -3.79 -6.33 -13.79
CA LEU A 313 -2.68 -6.71 -14.66
C LEU A 313 -2.07 -8.01 -14.16
N ASP A 314 -2.25 -9.09 -14.91
CA ASP A 314 -1.56 -10.35 -14.72
C ASP A 314 -0.31 -10.38 -15.58
N ASN A 315 0.87 -10.33 -14.95
CA ASN A 315 2.13 -10.26 -15.68
C ASN A 315 2.64 -11.63 -16.15
N LYS A 316 2.13 -12.72 -15.59
CA LYS A 316 2.49 -14.08 -15.98
C LYS A 316 1.67 -14.55 -17.17
N ASP A 317 0.37 -14.31 -17.14
CA ASP A 317 -0.53 -14.63 -18.25
C ASP A 317 -0.47 -13.56 -19.37
N GLY A 318 0.16 -12.41 -19.11
CA GLY A 318 0.24 -11.29 -20.07
C GLY A 318 -1.13 -10.67 -20.39
N CYS A 319 -2.06 -10.74 -19.46
CA CYS A 319 -3.46 -10.34 -19.63
C CYS A 319 -3.82 -9.15 -18.74
N ILE A 320 -4.84 -8.42 -19.17
CA ILE A 320 -5.57 -7.46 -18.34
C ILE A 320 -6.99 -7.96 -18.15
N TYR A 321 -7.32 -8.33 -16.93
CA TYR A 321 -8.69 -8.69 -16.56
C TYR A 321 -9.46 -7.45 -16.12
N LYS A 322 -10.78 -7.47 -16.33
CA LYS A 322 -11.69 -6.39 -15.95
C LYS A 322 -12.86 -6.93 -15.16
N ILE A 323 -13.12 -6.37 -13.99
CA ILE A 323 -14.40 -6.51 -13.28
C ILE A 323 -15.18 -5.22 -13.49
N GLN A 324 -16.38 -5.34 -14.02
CA GLN A 324 -17.31 -4.23 -14.19
C GLN A 324 -18.51 -4.44 -13.28
N GLY A 325 -18.78 -3.46 -12.41
CA GLY A 325 -19.94 -3.47 -11.57
C GLY A 325 -21.21 -3.24 -12.40
N GLN A 326 -22.16 -4.13 -12.28
CA GLN A 326 -23.55 -3.80 -12.57
C GLN A 326 -24.20 -3.42 -11.24
N ILE A 327 -24.09 -2.17 -10.83
CA ILE A 327 -24.97 -1.69 -9.78
C ILE A 327 -26.36 -1.68 -10.43
N LYS A 328 -27.13 -2.72 -10.18
CA LYS A 328 -28.58 -2.57 -10.25
C LYS A 328 -28.87 -1.42 -9.29
N ASP A 329 -29.38 -0.31 -9.83
CA ASP A 329 -29.90 0.76 -8.99
C ASP A 329 -30.63 0.12 -7.82
N GLY A 330 -30.07 0.27 -6.63
CA GLY A 330 -30.62 -0.29 -5.40
C GLY A 330 -31.88 0.45 -4.96
N ARG A 331 -32.79 0.67 -5.89
CA ARG A 331 -34.18 0.87 -5.56
C ARG A 331 -34.62 -0.44 -4.93
N PHE A 332 -34.74 -0.42 -3.62
CA PHE A 332 -35.45 -1.45 -2.88
C PHE A 332 -36.85 -1.52 -3.51
N ASN A 333 -37.00 -2.28 -4.59
CA ASN A 333 -38.29 -2.67 -5.06
C ASN A 333 -38.82 -3.70 -4.06
N LEU A 334 -39.37 -3.19 -2.97
CA LEU A 334 -40.16 -4.00 -2.09
C LEU A 334 -41.26 -4.66 -2.97
N PRO A 335 -41.37 -5.98 -2.95
CA PRO A 335 -42.47 -6.65 -3.67
C PRO A 335 -43.78 -5.91 -3.37
N ASN A 336 -44.61 -5.72 -4.40
CA ASN A 336 -45.88 -4.99 -4.23
C ASN A 336 -46.69 -5.48 -3.04
N VAL A 337 -46.57 -6.77 -2.71
CA VAL A 337 -47.17 -7.39 -1.52
C VAL A 337 -46.73 -6.70 -0.21
N ILE A 338 -45.48 -6.33 -0.06
CA ILE A 338 -45.00 -5.65 1.14
C ILE A 338 -45.57 -4.23 1.24
N TRP A 339 -45.70 -3.52 0.12
CA TRP A 339 -46.39 -2.21 0.10
C TRP A 339 -47.85 -2.32 0.54
N ILE A 340 -48.53 -3.38 0.15
CA ILE A 340 -49.93 -3.67 0.56
C ILE A 340 -49.97 -3.84 2.10
N PHE A 341 -49.05 -4.61 2.68
CA PHE A 341 -48.99 -4.78 4.14
C PHE A 341 -48.70 -3.49 4.88
N ILE A 342 -47.79 -2.65 4.36
CA ILE A 342 -47.48 -1.34 4.96
C ILE A 342 -48.74 -0.44 4.92
N VAL A 343 -49.45 -0.37 3.83
CA VAL A 343 -50.67 0.40 3.70
C VAL A 343 -51.76 -0.09 4.67
N ILE A 344 -51.99 -1.40 4.73
CA ILE A 344 -52.95 -2.01 5.68
C ILE A 344 -52.57 -1.67 7.12
N PHE A 345 -51.28 -1.74 7.49
CA PHE A 345 -50.80 -1.44 8.82
C PHE A 345 -51.04 0.04 9.18
N ILE A 346 -50.73 0.96 8.26
CA ILE A 346 -51.01 2.39 8.44
C ILE A 346 -52.49 2.67 8.61
N MET A 347 -53.36 2.07 7.77
CA MET A 347 -54.82 2.19 7.87
C MET A 347 -55.36 1.67 9.21
N THR A 348 -54.82 0.58 9.70
CA THR A 348 -55.20 0.01 11.00
C THR A 348 -54.83 0.98 12.17
N ILE A 349 -53.66 1.58 12.12
CA ILE A 349 -53.25 2.58 13.10
C ILE A 349 -54.17 3.79 13.06
N ILE A 350 -54.51 4.30 11.88
CA ILE A 350 -55.41 5.41 11.70
C ILE A 350 -56.81 5.09 12.28
N MET A 351 -57.36 3.90 12.01
CA MET A 351 -58.64 3.45 12.57
C MET A 351 -58.62 3.40 14.11
N ILE A 352 -57.55 2.89 14.71
CA ILE A 352 -57.39 2.87 16.17
C ILE A 352 -57.35 4.28 16.76
N ILE A 353 -56.67 5.20 16.09
CA ILE A 353 -56.64 6.59 16.53
C ILE A 353 -58.01 7.24 16.45
N ILE A 354 -58.72 7.07 15.36
CA ILE A 354 -60.09 7.59 15.16
C ILE A 354 -61.02 7.01 16.23
N TYR A 355 -60.98 5.70 16.45
CA TYR A 355 -61.76 5.02 17.47
C TYR A 355 -61.50 5.57 18.87
N LYS A 356 -60.24 5.80 19.24
CA LYS A 356 -59.89 6.42 20.53
C LYS A 356 -60.36 7.86 20.66
N ILE A 357 -60.36 8.62 19.60
CA ILE A 357 -60.86 10.02 19.61
C ILE A 357 -62.39 10.03 19.76
N TYR A 358 -63.08 9.13 19.05
CA TYR A 358 -64.57 9.04 19.12
C TYR A 358 -65.08 8.60 20.48
N ASN A 359 -64.39 7.65 21.14
CA ASN A 359 -64.79 7.18 22.47
C ASN A 359 -64.31 8.06 23.63
N LYS A 360 -63.61 9.18 23.39
CA LYS A 360 -63.27 10.19 24.40
C LYS A 360 -64.25 11.36 24.46
N LYS A 361 -65.32 11.35 23.60
CA LYS A 361 -66.45 12.24 23.68
C LYS A 361 -67.60 11.52 24.40
#